data_8f62329d545fe3d8dabaeb87aebd1ba4
#
_entry.id   8f62329d545fe3d8dabaeb87aebd1ba4
#
_cell.length_a   1.000
_cell.length_b   1.000
_cell.length_c   1.000
_cell.angle_alpha   90.00
_cell.angle_beta   90.00
_cell.angle_gamma   90.00
#
_symmetry.space_group_name_H-M   'P 1'
#
loop_
_entity.id
_entity.type
_entity.pdbx_description
1 polymer ?
#
loop_
_entity_poly.entity_id
_entity_poly.type
_entity_poly.pdbx_seq_one_letter_code
_entity_poly.pdbx_strand_id
1 'polypeptide(L)'
;KLALQFPDFVQYIKEVCQEFRTLYDNIQGVTPYCVKRVAVLNCWGRMRSWGNHMVHHAIYYKQNYSYFGIIEALSGAPFDVSFISFDDILADKDLLKKFDVVINVGDADTAQSGGEYWVNETIITAVKEFVYNGGGFIGVGEPAAHQWQGKFFQLDDILGVEEEHGFNLNTDKYNWEEHREHFILQDTDGDVDFGEGKKNIYALPETDILIQNDQEVQMLSLIHI
;
A
#
# COMPACT_ATOMS: atom_id res chain seq x y z
N LYS A 1 13.98 -14.74 -29.99
CA LYS A 1 14.80 -15.84 -29.41
C LYS A 1 14.01 -16.65 -28.37
N LEU A 2 13.27 -16.01 -27.46
CA LEU A 2 12.48 -16.70 -26.42
C LEU A 2 11.45 -17.68 -27.01
N ALA A 3 10.73 -17.26 -28.04
CA ALA A 3 9.71 -18.10 -28.68
C ALA A 3 10.27 -19.39 -29.31
N LEU A 4 11.54 -19.38 -29.73
CA LEU A 4 12.20 -20.54 -30.28
C LEU A 4 12.76 -21.47 -29.20
N GLN A 5 13.07 -20.95 -28.05
CA GLN A 5 13.62 -21.72 -26.93
C GLN A 5 12.54 -22.34 -26.04
N PHE A 6 11.37 -21.68 -25.96
CA PHE A 6 10.29 -22.06 -25.06
C PHE A 6 8.94 -22.01 -25.80
N PRO A 7 8.71 -22.89 -26.82
CA PRO A 7 7.49 -22.86 -27.63
C PRO A 7 6.22 -23.11 -26.80
N ASP A 8 6.29 -24.01 -25.82
CA ASP A 8 5.14 -24.35 -24.97
C ASP A 8 4.73 -23.15 -24.10
N PHE A 9 5.72 -22.42 -23.57
CA PHE A 9 5.45 -21.18 -22.82
C PHE A 9 4.80 -20.10 -23.69
N VAL A 10 5.26 -19.95 -24.93
CA VAL A 10 4.66 -18.98 -25.87
C VAL A 10 3.24 -19.41 -26.23
N GLN A 11 3.00 -20.71 -26.39
CA GLN A 11 1.66 -21.22 -26.65
C GLN A 11 0.73 -20.95 -25.46
N TYR A 12 1.17 -21.22 -24.24
CA TYR A 12 0.42 -20.91 -23.03
C TYR A 12 0.07 -19.43 -22.93
N ILE A 13 1.02 -18.52 -23.17
CA ILE A 13 0.75 -17.09 -23.20
C ILE A 13 -0.30 -16.70 -24.24
N LYS A 14 -0.28 -17.33 -25.42
CA LYS A 14 -1.30 -17.07 -26.44
C LYS A 14 -2.69 -17.52 -25.99
N GLU A 15 -2.79 -18.65 -25.33
CA GLU A 15 -4.06 -19.18 -24.81
C GLU A 15 -4.63 -18.25 -23.74
N VAL A 16 -3.81 -17.82 -22.78
CA VAL A 16 -4.20 -16.84 -21.77
C VAL A 16 -4.64 -15.51 -22.41
N CYS A 17 -3.88 -14.98 -23.36
CA CYS A 17 -4.27 -13.78 -24.07
C CYS A 17 -5.58 -13.92 -24.84
N GLN A 18 -5.83 -15.09 -25.42
CA GLN A 18 -7.08 -15.39 -26.12
C GLN A 18 -8.25 -15.44 -25.15
N GLU A 19 -8.07 -16.05 -23.99
CA GLU A 19 -9.08 -16.09 -22.94
C GLU A 19 -9.46 -14.70 -22.46
N PHE A 20 -8.48 -13.85 -22.17
CA PHE A 20 -8.73 -12.46 -21.81
C PHE A 20 -9.46 -11.66 -22.89
N ARG A 21 -9.13 -11.89 -24.17
CA ARG A 21 -9.86 -11.23 -25.27
C ARG A 21 -11.31 -11.69 -25.33
N THR A 22 -11.54 -12.99 -25.20
CA THR A 22 -12.90 -13.55 -25.17
C THR A 22 -13.70 -12.99 -24.00
N LEU A 23 -13.09 -12.90 -22.81
CA LEU A 23 -13.71 -12.30 -21.65
C LEU A 23 -14.04 -10.82 -21.89
N TYR A 24 -13.10 -10.06 -22.43
CA TYR A 24 -13.30 -8.65 -22.78
C TYR A 24 -14.47 -8.47 -23.76
N ASP A 25 -14.51 -9.29 -24.84
CA ASP A 25 -15.57 -9.22 -25.82
C ASP A 25 -16.95 -9.53 -25.22
N ASN A 26 -17.01 -10.45 -24.25
CA ASN A 26 -18.24 -10.83 -23.57
C ASN A 26 -18.77 -9.78 -22.61
N ILE A 27 -17.90 -8.95 -22.03
CA ILE A 27 -18.29 -7.90 -21.07
C ILE A 27 -18.50 -6.52 -21.73
N GLN A 28 -18.23 -6.39 -23.03
CA GLN A 28 -18.50 -5.14 -23.74
C GLN A 28 -19.97 -4.76 -23.66
N GLY A 29 -20.21 -3.49 -23.30
CA GLY A 29 -21.56 -2.97 -23.15
C GLY A 29 -22.25 -3.31 -21.81
N VAL A 30 -21.59 -4.06 -20.95
CA VAL A 30 -22.04 -4.28 -19.56
C VAL A 30 -21.54 -3.13 -18.70
N THR A 31 -22.43 -2.49 -17.94
CA THR A 31 -22.01 -1.55 -16.91
C THR A 31 -21.54 -2.33 -15.69
N PRO A 32 -20.25 -2.31 -15.34
CA PRO A 32 -19.78 -3.02 -14.18
C PRO A 32 -20.36 -2.42 -12.90
N TYR A 33 -20.76 -3.28 -11.99
CA TYR A 33 -21.12 -2.90 -10.64
C TYR A 33 -19.95 -3.23 -9.71
N CYS A 34 -19.48 -2.26 -8.97
CA CYS A 34 -18.46 -2.47 -7.95
C CYS A 34 -18.98 -2.02 -6.58
N VAL A 35 -18.48 -2.64 -5.52
CA VAL A 35 -18.80 -2.24 -4.15
C VAL A 35 -18.07 -0.95 -3.81
N LYS A 36 -16.77 -0.90 -4.11
CA LYS A 36 -15.90 0.25 -3.87
C LYS A 36 -14.85 0.39 -4.97
N ARG A 37 -14.40 1.62 -5.19
CA ARG A 37 -13.30 1.95 -6.10
C ARG A 37 -12.01 2.10 -5.30
N VAL A 38 -11.03 1.32 -5.65
CA VAL A 38 -9.75 1.24 -4.96
C VAL A 38 -8.63 1.70 -5.87
N ALA A 39 -7.81 2.62 -5.41
CA ALA A 39 -6.57 3.01 -6.09
C ALA A 39 -5.36 2.39 -5.38
N VAL A 40 -4.49 1.75 -6.14
CA VAL A 40 -3.17 1.30 -5.66
C VAL A 40 -2.12 2.25 -6.20
N LEU A 41 -1.41 2.93 -5.30
CA LEU A 41 -0.37 3.89 -5.65
C LEU A 41 0.90 3.19 -6.12
N ASN A 42 1.56 3.80 -7.09
CA ASN A 42 2.92 3.45 -7.49
C ASN A 42 3.64 4.65 -8.10
N CYS A 43 4.95 4.61 -8.14
CA CYS A 43 5.77 5.62 -8.83
C CYS A 43 6.48 5.05 -10.06
N TRP A 44 5.86 4.07 -10.68
CA TRP A 44 6.34 3.45 -11.89
C TRP A 44 6.56 4.48 -13.00
N GLY A 45 7.74 4.60 -13.47
CA GLY A 45 8.15 5.60 -14.44
C GLY A 45 9.31 6.44 -13.92
N ARG A 46 9.08 7.37 -13.00
CA ARG A 46 10.12 8.28 -12.50
C ARG A 46 11.16 7.57 -11.64
N MET A 47 10.74 6.73 -10.70
CA MET A 47 11.63 5.95 -9.86
C MET A 47 11.98 4.57 -10.43
N ARG A 48 11.58 4.30 -11.65
CA ARG A 48 11.88 3.05 -12.32
C ARG A 48 13.35 2.99 -12.70
N SER A 49 14.14 2.48 -11.82
CA SER A 49 15.54 2.15 -12.05
C SER A 49 15.81 0.69 -11.72
N TRP A 50 16.93 0.19 -12.18
CA TRP A 50 17.36 -1.14 -11.78
C TRP A 50 17.54 -1.27 -10.27
N GLY A 51 17.93 -0.21 -9.58
CA GLY A 51 18.10 -0.19 -8.14
C GLY A 51 16.80 -0.15 -7.36
N ASN A 52 15.76 0.46 -7.91
CA ASN A 52 14.46 0.64 -7.26
C ASN A 52 13.41 -0.34 -7.75
N HIS A 53 13.78 -1.18 -8.69
CA HIS A 53 12.89 -2.17 -9.26
C HIS A 53 13.46 -3.56 -9.07
N MET A 54 12.57 -4.53 -9.00
CA MET A 54 12.88 -5.93 -8.65
C MET A 54 14.06 -6.58 -9.39
N VAL A 55 14.56 -5.97 -10.43
CA VAL A 55 15.66 -6.55 -11.16
C VAL A 55 16.96 -6.57 -10.40
N HIS A 56 17.12 -5.67 -9.47
CA HIS A 56 18.27 -5.68 -8.59
C HIS A 56 18.36 -6.93 -7.71
N HIS A 57 17.71 -7.81 -7.77
CA HIS A 57 16.93 -8.30 -7.24
C HIS A 57 16.39 -9.60 -7.16
N ALA A 58 16.76 -10.49 -7.77
CA ALA A 58 16.72 -11.88 -7.37
C ALA A 58 17.10 -12.09 -5.87
N ILE A 59 17.80 -11.12 -5.30
CA ILE A 59 18.17 -11.06 -3.88
C ILE A 59 17.23 -10.18 -3.06
N TYR A 60 16.61 -9.17 -3.66
CA TYR A 60 15.77 -8.16 -2.99
C TYR A 60 14.32 -8.13 -3.46
N TYR A 61 13.83 -9.19 -4.07
CA TYR A 61 12.42 -9.26 -4.49
C TYR A 61 11.43 -9.21 -3.30
N LYS A 62 11.91 -9.38 -2.08
CA LYS A 62 11.14 -9.14 -0.85
C LYS A 62 10.46 -7.77 -0.83
N GLN A 63 11.08 -6.76 -1.41
CA GLN A 63 10.52 -5.41 -1.54
C GLN A 63 9.18 -5.39 -2.30
N ASN A 64 8.89 -6.42 -3.07
CA ASN A 64 7.65 -6.52 -3.82
C ASN A 64 6.59 -7.41 -3.15
N TYR A 65 6.92 -8.08 -2.05
CA TYR A 65 5.98 -9.01 -1.43
C TYR A 65 4.69 -8.33 -0.98
N SER A 66 4.81 -7.18 -0.32
CA SER A 66 3.63 -6.42 0.11
C SER A 66 2.77 -6.01 -1.09
N TYR A 67 3.40 -5.61 -2.20
CA TYR A 67 2.71 -5.22 -3.41
C TYR A 67 2.00 -6.41 -4.07
N PHE A 68 2.67 -7.55 -4.19
CA PHE A 68 2.05 -8.78 -4.71
C PHE A 68 0.94 -9.28 -3.80
N GLY A 69 1.12 -9.22 -2.48
CA GLY A 69 0.10 -9.59 -1.51
C GLY A 69 -1.17 -8.75 -1.65
N ILE A 70 -1.05 -7.44 -1.87
CA ILE A 70 -2.21 -6.57 -2.13
C ILE A 70 -2.88 -6.92 -3.45
N ILE A 71 -2.14 -7.19 -4.52
CA ILE A 71 -2.72 -7.62 -5.80
C ILE A 71 -3.48 -8.94 -5.63
N GLU A 72 -2.90 -9.88 -4.91
CA GLU A 72 -3.54 -11.17 -4.63
C GLU A 72 -4.80 -11.00 -3.78
N ALA A 73 -4.74 -10.20 -2.71
CA ALA A 73 -5.89 -9.92 -1.84
C ALA A 73 -7.05 -9.23 -2.57
N LEU A 74 -6.74 -8.34 -3.52
CA LEU A 74 -7.75 -7.65 -4.32
C LEU A 74 -8.27 -8.51 -5.49
N SER A 75 -7.55 -9.56 -5.86
CA SER A 75 -7.95 -10.45 -6.95
C SER A 75 -9.21 -11.23 -6.58
N GLY A 76 -10.23 -11.11 -7.41
CA GLY A 76 -11.52 -11.75 -7.16
C GLY A 76 -12.44 -11.03 -6.16
N ALA A 77 -11.98 -9.96 -5.54
CA ALA A 77 -12.83 -9.10 -4.74
C ALA A 77 -13.74 -8.21 -5.62
N PRO A 78 -14.94 -7.84 -5.16
CA PRO A 78 -15.89 -7.05 -5.96
C PRO A 78 -15.55 -5.56 -5.96
N PHE A 79 -14.27 -5.22 -6.10
CA PHE A 79 -13.77 -3.86 -6.15
C PHE A 79 -13.36 -3.47 -7.56
N ASP A 80 -13.54 -2.20 -7.89
CA ASP A 80 -12.95 -1.59 -9.10
C ASP A 80 -11.55 -1.09 -8.75
N VAL A 81 -10.53 -1.84 -9.17
CA VAL A 81 -9.14 -1.58 -8.83
C VAL A 81 -8.43 -0.86 -9.95
N SER A 82 -7.88 0.31 -9.65
CA SER A 82 -7.06 1.10 -10.55
C SER A 82 -5.64 1.27 -10.00
N PHE A 83 -4.66 1.18 -10.87
CA PHE A 83 -3.27 1.52 -10.54
C PHE A 83 -3.02 2.95 -10.98
N ILE A 84 -2.68 3.83 -10.05
CA ILE A 84 -2.40 5.24 -10.33
C ILE A 84 -0.99 5.60 -9.87
N SER A 85 -0.36 6.53 -10.58
CA SER A 85 0.96 7.00 -10.22
C SER A 85 0.89 8.31 -9.42
N PHE A 86 1.98 8.61 -8.74
CA PHE A 86 2.14 9.92 -8.09
C PHE A 86 2.16 11.07 -9.12
N ASP A 87 2.66 10.82 -10.33
CA ASP A 87 2.62 11.80 -11.42
C ASP A 87 1.19 12.07 -11.89
N ASP A 88 0.29 11.09 -11.82
CA ASP A 88 -1.14 11.30 -12.11
C ASP A 88 -1.80 12.22 -11.08
N ILE A 89 -1.43 12.10 -9.80
CA ILE A 89 -1.89 13.00 -8.73
C ILE A 89 -1.36 14.42 -8.95
N LEU A 90 -0.10 14.55 -9.38
CA LEU A 90 0.48 15.87 -9.70
C LEU A 90 -0.19 16.53 -10.91
N ALA A 91 -0.65 15.74 -11.87
CA ALA A 91 -1.36 16.22 -13.03
C ALA A 91 -2.83 16.60 -12.75
N ASP A 92 -3.48 15.87 -11.85
CA ASP A 92 -4.88 16.09 -11.43
C ASP A 92 -4.98 15.90 -9.90
N LYS A 93 -4.92 17.00 -9.16
CA LYS A 93 -5.00 16.99 -7.70
C LYS A 93 -6.35 16.48 -7.15
N ASP A 94 -7.38 16.48 -7.98
CA ASP A 94 -8.71 15.97 -7.64
C ASP A 94 -8.88 14.48 -7.99
N LEU A 95 -7.85 13.85 -8.52
CA LEU A 95 -7.87 12.44 -8.95
C LEU A 95 -8.35 11.50 -7.86
N LEU A 96 -7.87 11.69 -6.63
CA LEU A 96 -8.19 10.82 -5.50
C LEU A 96 -9.68 10.84 -5.13
N LYS A 97 -10.40 11.92 -5.42
CA LYS A 97 -11.86 12.02 -5.20
C LYS A 97 -12.68 11.01 -6.01
N LYS A 98 -12.07 10.37 -7.01
CA LYS A 98 -12.71 9.32 -7.82
C LYS A 98 -12.73 7.96 -7.13
N PHE A 99 -12.01 7.82 -6.02
CA PHE A 99 -11.83 6.57 -5.29
C PHE A 99 -12.46 6.62 -3.90
N ASP A 100 -12.76 5.45 -3.37
CA ASP A 100 -13.22 5.28 -2.00
C ASP A 100 -12.06 4.92 -1.05
N VAL A 101 -11.07 4.19 -1.59
CA VAL A 101 -9.88 3.74 -0.85
C VAL A 101 -8.63 3.96 -1.69
N VAL A 102 -7.57 4.40 -1.04
CA VAL A 102 -6.22 4.52 -1.60
C VAL A 102 -5.29 3.61 -0.82
N ILE A 103 -4.50 2.82 -1.52
CA ILE A 103 -3.55 1.87 -0.92
C ILE A 103 -2.13 2.27 -1.32
N ASN A 104 -1.24 2.41 -0.34
CA ASN A 104 0.20 2.57 -0.55
C ASN A 104 0.96 1.44 0.13
N VAL A 105 1.81 0.74 -0.62
CA VAL A 105 2.49 -0.45 -0.15
C VAL A 105 3.97 -0.48 -0.52
N GLY A 106 4.72 -1.22 0.24
CA GLY A 106 6.12 -1.52 -0.03
C GLY A 106 7.08 -0.91 0.97
N ASP A 107 8.35 -1.28 0.83
CA ASP A 107 9.43 -0.71 1.63
C ASP A 107 9.66 0.75 1.23
N ALA A 108 10.19 1.55 2.16
CA ALA A 108 10.54 2.94 1.92
C ALA A 108 11.46 3.11 0.70
N ASP A 109 11.32 4.22 0.03
CA ASP A 109 12.17 4.61 -1.10
C ASP A 109 12.16 3.64 -2.29
N THR A 110 11.09 2.84 -2.42
CA THR A 110 10.90 1.95 -3.57
C THR A 110 9.96 2.53 -4.62
N ALA A 111 9.95 1.91 -5.81
CA ALA A 111 9.03 2.26 -6.89
C ALA A 111 7.55 1.95 -6.54
N GLN A 112 7.30 1.16 -5.53
CA GLN A 112 5.96 0.86 -5.05
C GLN A 112 5.48 1.90 -4.03
N SER A 113 6.30 2.21 -3.02
CA SER A 113 5.93 3.09 -1.92
C SER A 113 5.98 4.58 -2.24
N GLY A 114 6.83 5.01 -3.18
CA GLY A 114 6.87 6.40 -3.65
C GLY A 114 8.13 7.21 -3.28
N GLY A 115 8.81 6.87 -2.21
CA GLY A 115 10.05 7.52 -1.79
C GLY A 115 9.97 9.05 -1.74
N GLU A 116 10.83 9.74 -2.49
CA GLU A 116 10.91 11.20 -2.53
C GLU A 116 9.62 11.94 -2.94
N TYR A 117 8.63 11.25 -3.50
CA TYR A 117 7.33 11.87 -3.76
C TYR A 117 6.64 12.32 -2.48
N TRP A 118 6.94 11.68 -1.35
CA TRP A 118 6.34 12.00 -0.06
C TRP A 118 6.87 13.27 0.62
N VAL A 119 7.79 14.00 -0.03
CA VAL A 119 8.16 15.37 0.36
C VAL A 119 7.51 16.42 -0.53
N ASN A 120 6.65 16.02 -1.46
CA ASN A 120 5.92 16.92 -2.34
C ASN A 120 4.60 17.37 -1.70
N GLU A 121 4.51 18.65 -1.38
CA GLU A 121 3.33 19.26 -0.73
C GLU A 121 2.01 19.01 -1.48
N THR A 122 2.03 18.94 -2.81
CA THR A 122 0.82 18.69 -3.58
C THR A 122 0.28 17.28 -3.33
N ILE A 123 1.17 16.29 -3.28
CA ILE A 123 0.80 14.89 -3.00
C ILE A 123 0.30 14.73 -1.56
N ILE A 124 1.08 15.27 -0.60
CA ILE A 124 0.71 15.22 0.82
C ILE A 124 -0.67 15.86 1.02
N THR A 125 -0.87 17.05 0.47
CA THR A 125 -2.15 17.76 0.59
C THR A 125 -3.29 16.98 -0.05
N ALA A 126 -3.10 16.42 -1.24
CA ALA A 126 -4.14 15.66 -1.92
C ALA A 126 -4.56 14.41 -1.11
N VAL A 127 -3.60 13.70 -0.52
CA VAL A 127 -3.92 12.52 0.33
C VAL A 127 -4.59 12.94 1.62
N LYS A 128 -4.11 13.99 2.28
CA LYS A 128 -4.73 14.51 3.51
C LYS A 128 -6.16 14.98 3.27
N GLU A 129 -6.39 15.78 2.24
CA GLU A 129 -7.73 16.21 1.85
C GLU A 129 -8.65 15.02 1.53
N PHE A 130 -8.14 13.99 0.86
CA PHE A 130 -8.88 12.77 0.57
C PHE A 130 -9.34 12.08 1.86
N VAL A 131 -8.44 11.85 2.82
CA VAL A 131 -8.75 11.17 4.09
C VAL A 131 -9.69 12.01 4.94
N TYR A 132 -9.42 13.30 5.12
CA TYR A 132 -10.29 14.20 5.91
C TYR A 132 -11.69 14.39 5.30
N ASN A 133 -11.86 14.09 4.01
CA ASN A 133 -13.17 14.06 3.37
C ASN A 133 -13.82 12.66 3.39
N GLY A 134 -13.32 11.73 4.20
CA GLY A 134 -13.89 10.41 4.43
C GLY A 134 -13.37 9.30 3.52
N GLY A 135 -12.29 9.54 2.78
CA GLY A 135 -11.59 8.49 2.02
C GLY A 135 -10.78 7.56 2.94
N GLY A 136 -10.72 6.28 2.62
CA GLY A 136 -9.88 5.31 3.33
C GLY A 136 -8.44 5.31 2.80
N PHE A 137 -7.44 5.35 3.68
CA PHE A 137 -6.04 5.17 3.30
C PHE A 137 -5.47 3.93 3.99
N ILE A 138 -4.96 2.99 3.21
CA ILE A 138 -4.35 1.75 3.71
C ILE A 138 -2.86 1.76 3.38
N GLY A 139 -2.05 1.62 4.41
CA GLY A 139 -0.61 1.48 4.29
C GLY A 139 -0.14 0.07 4.63
N VAL A 140 0.78 -0.48 3.84
CA VAL A 140 1.37 -1.80 4.09
C VAL A 140 2.88 -1.74 3.92
N GLY A 141 3.61 -2.24 4.90
CA GLY A 141 5.07 -2.16 4.95
C GLY A 141 5.52 -0.81 5.50
N GLU A 142 6.13 0.02 4.69
CA GLU A 142 6.59 1.37 5.03
C GLU A 142 5.89 2.43 4.15
N PRO A 143 4.56 2.57 4.28
CA PRO A 143 3.78 3.48 3.44
C PRO A 143 4.13 4.93 3.76
N ALA A 144 4.16 5.76 2.74
CA ALA A 144 4.49 7.19 2.86
C ALA A 144 5.82 7.47 3.57
N ALA A 145 6.74 6.50 3.54
CA ALA A 145 8.01 6.61 4.22
C ALA A 145 9.10 7.17 3.32
N HIS A 146 9.74 8.20 3.81
CA HIS A 146 10.94 8.81 3.25
C HIS A 146 11.61 9.65 4.34
N GLN A 147 12.87 9.37 4.64
CA GLN A 147 13.57 10.12 5.70
C GLN A 147 13.74 11.59 5.31
N TRP A 148 12.96 12.48 5.90
CA TRP A 148 13.01 13.90 5.63
C TRP A 148 12.72 14.74 6.88
N GLN A 149 13.53 15.75 7.14
CA GLN A 149 13.36 16.71 8.26
C GLN A 149 13.08 16.06 9.63
N GLY A 150 13.69 14.92 9.91
CA GLY A 150 13.54 14.23 11.19
C GLY A 150 12.31 13.33 11.30
N LYS A 151 11.51 13.20 10.24
CA LYS A 151 10.40 12.26 10.14
C LYS A 151 10.72 11.14 9.16
N PHE A 152 10.22 9.95 9.45
CA PHE A 152 10.27 8.81 8.55
C PHE A 152 8.94 8.65 7.81
N PHE A 153 7.82 8.60 8.52
CA PHE A 153 6.49 8.58 7.91
C PHE A 153 6.01 10.00 7.63
N GLN A 154 5.92 10.38 6.37
CA GLN A 154 5.56 11.74 5.97
C GLN A 154 4.06 12.04 6.12
N LEU A 155 3.25 11.00 6.35
CA LEU A 155 1.84 11.07 6.69
C LEU A 155 1.58 10.52 8.11
N ASP A 156 2.44 10.86 9.05
CA ASP A 156 2.33 10.43 10.44
C ASP A 156 0.96 10.73 11.05
N ASP A 157 0.41 11.90 10.78
CA ASP A 157 -0.91 12.35 11.22
C ASP A 157 -2.10 11.60 10.57
N ILE A 158 -1.89 10.97 9.41
CA ILE A 158 -2.89 10.15 8.73
C ILE A 158 -2.78 8.68 9.14
N LEU A 159 -1.54 8.20 9.25
CA LEU A 159 -1.24 6.80 9.58
C LEU A 159 -1.30 6.53 11.09
N GLY A 160 -1.17 7.56 11.90
CA GLY A 160 -1.11 7.42 13.35
C GLY A 160 0.17 6.74 13.85
N VAL A 161 1.25 6.84 13.10
CA VAL A 161 2.48 6.12 13.41
C VAL A 161 3.72 6.94 13.10
N GLU A 162 4.77 6.77 13.90
CA GLU A 162 6.10 7.32 13.63
C GLU A 162 7.19 6.34 14.05
N GLU A 163 8.39 6.56 13.56
CA GLU A 163 9.57 5.75 13.87
C GLU A 163 10.50 6.49 14.83
N GLU A 164 11.01 5.78 15.84
CA GLU A 164 12.01 6.32 16.77
C GLU A 164 13.41 6.23 16.19
N HIS A 165 14.06 7.37 15.99
CA HIS A 165 15.39 7.47 15.37
C HIS A 165 16.57 7.42 16.36
N GLY A 166 16.38 6.86 17.53
CA GLY A 166 17.50 6.19 18.18
C GLY A 166 18.39 6.95 19.13
N PHE A 167 18.15 8.19 19.53
CA PHE A 167 18.99 8.79 20.56
C PHE A 167 18.32 8.93 21.94
N ASN A 168 17.03 8.86 21.99
CA ASN A 168 16.28 8.89 23.23
C ASN A 168 15.14 7.88 23.12
N LEU A 169 15.41 6.65 23.53
CA LEU A 169 14.36 5.68 23.80
C LEU A 169 13.53 6.19 24.96
N ASN A 170 12.59 7.04 24.66
CA ASN A 170 11.59 7.45 25.63
C ASN A 170 10.47 6.42 25.56
N THR A 171 10.52 5.47 26.50
CA THR A 171 9.53 4.40 26.64
C THR A 171 8.11 4.95 26.90
N ASP A 172 7.98 6.19 27.32
CA ASP A 172 6.69 6.83 27.57
C ASP A 172 5.89 7.13 26.28
N LYS A 173 6.52 7.03 25.11
CA LYS A 173 5.86 7.17 23.82
C LYS A 173 5.11 5.93 23.38
N TYR A 174 5.46 4.77 23.91
CA TYR A 174 4.89 3.51 23.47
C TYR A 174 3.60 3.21 24.21
N ASN A 175 2.51 3.15 23.48
CA ASN A 175 1.27 2.54 23.96
C ASN A 175 1.30 1.06 23.52
N TRP A 176 0.99 0.15 24.47
CA TRP A 176 1.00 -1.29 24.23
C TRP A 176 -0.37 -1.92 24.42
N GLU A 177 -1.43 -1.10 24.55
CA GLU A 177 -2.79 -1.60 24.69
C GLU A 177 -3.33 -2.01 23.32
N GLU A 178 -3.67 -3.29 23.19
CA GLU A 178 -4.30 -3.82 21.99
C GLU A 178 -5.82 -3.68 22.03
N HIS A 179 -6.39 -3.26 20.91
CA HIS A 179 -7.83 -3.13 20.69
C HIS A 179 -8.35 -4.23 19.75
N ARG A 180 -8.27 -5.49 20.20
CA ARG A 180 -8.68 -6.67 19.39
C ARG A 180 -10.20 -6.74 19.12
N GLU A 181 -11.02 -6.01 19.85
CA GLU A 181 -12.47 -5.87 19.62
C GLU A 181 -12.83 -4.90 18.50
N HIS A 182 -11.81 -4.27 17.89
CA HIS A 182 -12.02 -3.30 16.81
C HIS A 182 -12.73 -3.96 15.61
N PHE A 183 -13.66 -3.22 14.97
CA PHE A 183 -14.51 -3.76 13.91
C PHE A 183 -13.73 -4.38 12.72
N ILE A 184 -12.52 -3.91 12.44
CA ILE A 184 -11.66 -4.47 11.39
C ILE A 184 -11.32 -5.95 11.67
N LEU A 185 -11.27 -6.35 12.94
CA LEU A 185 -10.91 -7.71 13.34
C LEU A 185 -12.12 -8.61 13.61
N GLN A 186 -13.35 -8.10 13.52
CA GLN A 186 -14.56 -8.84 13.92
C GLN A 186 -14.78 -10.15 13.14
N ASP A 187 -14.37 -10.17 11.87
CA ASP A 187 -14.55 -11.34 11.00
C ASP A 187 -13.26 -12.17 10.85
N THR A 188 -12.27 -11.93 11.71
CA THR A 188 -11.04 -12.74 11.71
C THR A 188 -11.18 -13.93 12.65
N ASP A 189 -10.89 -15.12 12.13
CA ASP A 189 -10.85 -16.35 12.91
C ASP A 189 -9.47 -16.58 13.52
N GLY A 190 -9.36 -16.51 14.84
CA GLY A 190 -8.16 -16.86 15.58
C GLY A 190 -7.14 -15.73 15.75
N ASP A 191 -5.96 -16.09 16.19
CA ASP A 191 -4.85 -15.15 16.39
C ASP A 191 -4.22 -14.80 15.05
N VAL A 192 -4.38 -13.54 14.64
CA VAL A 192 -3.69 -13.02 13.45
C VAL A 192 -2.28 -12.60 13.86
N ASP A 193 -1.31 -13.14 13.18
CA ASP A 193 0.12 -12.81 13.34
C ASP A 193 0.75 -12.61 11.96
N PHE A 194 1.28 -11.43 11.71
CA PHE A 194 1.94 -11.09 10.44
C PHE A 194 3.44 -11.44 10.43
N GLY A 195 3.93 -12.13 11.47
CA GLY A 195 5.33 -12.47 11.61
C GLY A 195 6.15 -11.37 12.28
N GLU A 196 7.30 -11.02 11.70
CA GLU A 196 8.15 -9.95 12.24
C GLU A 196 7.53 -8.58 11.93
N GLY A 197 7.31 -7.78 12.96
CA GLY A 197 6.96 -6.36 12.83
C GLY A 197 8.20 -5.49 12.62
N LYS A 198 7.99 -4.21 12.39
CA LYS A 198 9.08 -3.24 12.34
C LYS A 198 9.41 -2.76 13.76
N LYS A 199 10.67 -2.86 14.14
CA LYS A 199 11.18 -2.32 15.41
C LYS A 199 11.18 -0.81 15.39
N ASN A 200 11.07 -0.21 16.58
CA ASN A 200 11.11 1.24 16.79
C ASN A 200 9.94 2.03 16.19
N ILE A 201 8.87 1.35 15.80
CA ILE A 201 7.61 2.02 15.43
C ILE A 201 6.76 2.22 16.68
N TYR A 202 6.12 3.35 16.81
CA TYR A 202 5.18 3.64 17.88
C TYR A 202 3.91 4.31 17.35
N ALA A 203 2.79 3.97 18.00
CA ALA A 203 1.51 4.59 17.72
C ALA A 203 1.47 6.02 18.28
N LEU A 204 0.94 6.95 17.50
CA LEU A 204 0.66 8.30 17.94
C LEU A 204 -0.62 8.33 18.82
N PRO A 205 -0.86 9.40 19.59
CA PRO A 205 -2.12 9.55 20.33
C PRO A 205 -3.33 9.37 19.43
N GLU A 206 -4.39 8.78 19.96
CA GLU A 206 -5.66 8.50 19.28
C GLU A 206 -5.59 7.38 18.22
N THR A 207 -4.45 6.68 18.12
CA THR A 207 -4.29 5.53 17.23
C THR A 207 -4.49 4.23 18.00
N ASP A 208 -5.38 3.36 17.51
CA ASP A 208 -5.60 2.05 18.07
C ASP A 208 -4.56 1.05 17.54
N ILE A 209 -3.87 0.36 18.45
CA ILE A 209 -3.06 -0.80 18.10
C ILE A 209 -3.99 -2.01 18.04
N LEU A 210 -4.09 -2.62 16.88
CA LEU A 210 -4.97 -3.77 16.66
C LEU A 210 -4.24 -5.09 16.88
N ILE A 211 -3.00 -5.17 16.42
CA ILE A 211 -2.16 -6.37 16.52
C ILE A 211 -0.72 -5.95 16.79
N GLN A 212 -0.10 -6.60 17.76
CA GLN A 212 1.32 -6.48 18.05
C GLN A 212 1.91 -7.84 18.45
N ASN A 213 3.21 -7.99 18.30
CA ASN A 213 3.97 -9.15 18.71
C ASN A 213 5.25 -8.66 19.41
N ASP A 214 5.46 -9.06 20.69
CA ASP A 214 6.65 -8.72 21.47
C ASP A 214 7.10 -7.25 21.36
N GLN A 215 6.16 -6.30 21.46
CA GLN A 215 6.40 -4.86 21.31
C GLN A 215 6.75 -4.41 19.87
N GLU A 216 6.47 -5.23 18.89
CA GLU A 216 6.50 -4.85 17.49
C GLU A 216 5.08 -4.63 16.99
N VAL A 217 4.74 -3.42 16.66
CA VAL A 217 3.42 -3.09 16.13
C VAL A 217 3.28 -3.67 14.74
N GLN A 218 2.22 -4.45 14.53
CA GLN A 218 1.93 -5.10 13.26
C GLN A 218 0.75 -4.48 12.53
N MET A 219 -0.26 -4.01 13.26
CA MET A 219 -1.46 -3.40 12.67
C MET A 219 -1.99 -2.27 13.54
N LEU A 220 -2.31 -1.17 12.90
CA LEU A 220 -2.83 0.06 13.50
C LEU A 220 -4.10 0.50 12.81
N SER A 221 -4.93 1.24 13.53
CA SER A 221 -6.08 1.96 12.96
C SER A 221 -6.16 3.37 13.55
N LEU A 222 -6.34 4.35 12.69
CA LEU A 222 -6.67 5.70 13.07
C LEU A 222 -7.91 6.15 12.31
N ILE A 223 -8.94 6.53 13.06
CA ILE A 223 -10.21 7.01 12.50
C ILE A 223 -10.31 8.51 12.71
N HIS A 224 -10.29 9.26 11.63
CA HIS A 224 -10.51 10.69 11.65
C HIS A 224 -12.02 10.99 11.66
N ILE A 225 -12.50 11.55 12.75
CA ILE A 225 -13.90 11.94 12.92
C ILE A 225 -14.07 13.45 12.75
#